data_6b5a7cda28a321284a1b709da6a303c7
#
_entry.id   6b5a7cda28a321284a1b709da6a303c7
#
_cell.length_a   1.000
_cell.length_b   1.000
_cell.length_c   1.000
_cell.angle_alpha   90.00
_cell.angle_beta   90.00
_cell.angle_gamma   90.00
#
_symmetry.space_group_name_H-M   'P 1'
#
loop_
_entity.id
_entity.type
_entity.pdbx_description
1 polymer ?
#
loop_
_entity_poly.entity_id
_entity_poly.type
_entity_poly.pdbx_seq_one_letter_code
_entity_poly.pdbx_strand_id
1 'polypeptide(L)'
;MLFRSVGHGGAYVPETLVAALQQLSETYERVRMDERFWDEFKAILATFVGRPTPIYFAQRLTRHVRKGIDRSKGAEIWFKREDLAHTGAHKINNTIGQALMTKRMGKRRIIAETGAGQHGVASATAAAFFGLDCDVYMGAEDARRQRLNVTRMKMLGANVIEVNTGSRTLKDATNEAMRDWMGSSDHTHYIIGSVVGPHPFPMIVRDFQSIIGRECKGQSIRQFGKLPEAIVACVGGGSNAAGIFYDF
;
A
#
# COMPACT_ATOMS: atom_id res chain seq x y z
N MET A 1 24.71 -1.72 -8.47
CA MET A 1 24.42 -0.47 -9.22
C MET A 1 23.81 0.54 -8.26
N LEU A 2 24.60 1.51 -7.81
CA LEU A 2 24.21 2.48 -6.79
C LEU A 2 23.10 3.39 -7.31
N PHE A 3 22.12 3.61 -6.48
CA PHE A 3 20.91 4.40 -6.68
C PHE A 3 21.18 5.77 -7.32
N ARG A 4 21.06 5.87 -8.63
CA ARG A 4 21.07 7.15 -9.32
C ARG A 4 19.65 7.54 -9.65
N SER A 5 19.08 8.50 -8.93
CA SER A 5 17.97 9.27 -9.46
C SER A 5 18.52 10.12 -10.61
N VAL A 6 17.88 10.07 -11.77
CA VAL A 6 18.29 10.85 -12.95
C VAL A 6 18.33 12.33 -12.55
N GLY A 7 19.52 12.91 -12.48
CA GLY A 7 19.76 14.33 -12.24
C GLY A 7 20.15 14.78 -10.81
N HIS A 8 20.01 13.94 -9.78
CA HIS A 8 20.30 14.31 -8.38
C HIS A 8 21.02 13.15 -7.67
N GLY A 9 22.20 12.77 -8.15
CA GLY A 9 22.90 11.55 -7.74
C GLY A 9 23.11 11.38 -6.24
N GLY A 10 22.83 10.18 -5.70
CA GLY A 10 23.15 9.73 -4.35
C GLY A 10 22.01 8.97 -3.67
N ALA A 11 22.35 8.07 -2.75
CA ALA A 11 21.42 7.46 -1.81
C ALA A 11 21.53 8.21 -0.48
N TYR A 12 20.53 9.01 -0.15
CA TYR A 12 20.47 9.76 1.11
C TYR A 12 19.83 8.90 2.19
N VAL A 13 20.53 7.87 2.63
CA VAL A 13 20.09 6.95 3.68
C VAL A 13 21.21 6.74 4.69
N PRO A 14 20.91 6.43 5.96
CA PRO A 14 21.92 6.01 6.91
C PRO A 14 22.73 4.81 6.38
N GLU A 15 24.03 4.80 6.60
CA GLU A 15 24.92 3.72 6.14
C GLU A 15 24.45 2.34 6.61
N THR A 16 23.88 2.26 7.81
CA THR A 16 23.31 1.04 8.41
C THR A 16 22.17 0.43 7.60
N LEU A 17 21.49 1.21 6.74
CA LEU A 17 20.39 0.73 5.88
C LEU A 17 20.84 0.35 4.45
N VAL A 18 22.06 0.64 4.06
CA VAL A 18 22.55 0.40 2.69
C VAL A 18 22.44 -1.09 2.33
N ALA A 19 22.93 -1.98 3.21
CA ALA A 19 22.86 -3.42 2.99
C ALA A 19 21.42 -3.95 2.92
N ALA A 20 20.54 -3.47 3.80
CA ALA A 20 19.13 -3.85 3.81
C ALA A 20 18.39 -3.40 2.54
N LEU A 21 18.66 -2.19 2.06
CA LEU A 21 18.08 -1.67 0.82
C LEU A 21 18.64 -2.37 -0.42
N GLN A 22 19.91 -2.73 -0.40
CA GLN A 22 20.51 -3.51 -1.47
C GLN A 22 19.88 -4.90 -1.55
N GLN A 23 19.77 -5.61 -0.43
CA GLN A 23 19.08 -6.91 -0.35
C GLN A 23 17.62 -6.80 -0.86
N LEU A 24 16.91 -5.74 -0.45
CA LEU A 24 15.54 -5.49 -0.89
C LEU A 24 15.48 -5.26 -2.41
N SER A 25 16.38 -4.46 -2.96
CA SER A 25 16.44 -4.17 -4.40
C SER A 25 16.72 -5.44 -5.20
N GLU A 26 17.72 -6.22 -4.80
CA GLU A 26 18.06 -7.50 -5.46
C GLU A 26 16.93 -8.50 -5.39
N THR A 27 16.26 -8.58 -4.22
CA THR A 27 15.09 -9.44 -4.07
C THR A 27 13.95 -8.98 -4.95
N TYR A 28 13.68 -7.68 -4.99
CA TYR A 28 12.61 -7.14 -5.80
C TYR A 28 12.85 -7.33 -7.30
N GLU A 29 14.06 -7.12 -7.80
CA GLU A 29 14.39 -7.38 -9.21
C GLU A 29 14.20 -8.85 -9.59
N ARG A 30 14.51 -9.81 -8.69
CA ARG A 30 14.22 -11.24 -8.91
C ARG A 30 12.72 -11.51 -8.92
N VAL A 31 12.01 -11.03 -7.90
CA VAL A 31 10.57 -11.22 -7.73
C VAL A 31 9.78 -10.61 -8.90
N ARG A 32 10.21 -9.47 -9.39
CA ARG A 32 9.57 -8.76 -10.49
C ARG A 32 9.54 -9.58 -11.79
N MET A 33 10.53 -10.46 -11.98
CA MET A 33 10.66 -11.34 -13.15
C MET A 33 10.18 -12.77 -12.88
N ASP A 34 9.74 -13.08 -11.66
CA ASP A 34 9.28 -14.40 -11.27
C ASP A 34 7.77 -14.55 -11.48
N GLU A 35 7.37 -15.23 -12.56
CA GLU A 35 5.95 -15.49 -12.86
C GLU A 35 5.25 -16.24 -11.72
N ARG A 36 5.92 -17.18 -11.05
CA ARG A 36 5.34 -17.96 -9.95
C ARG A 36 5.01 -17.05 -8.75
N PHE A 37 5.85 -16.04 -8.49
CA PHE A 37 5.54 -15.07 -7.45
C PHE A 37 4.27 -14.27 -7.79
N TRP A 38 4.16 -13.81 -9.02
CA TRP A 38 3.00 -13.03 -9.44
C TRP A 38 1.72 -13.87 -9.50
N ASP A 39 1.81 -15.14 -9.84
CA ASP A 39 0.66 -16.05 -9.84
C ASP A 39 0.20 -16.36 -8.41
N GLU A 40 1.13 -16.62 -7.48
CA GLU A 40 0.83 -16.76 -6.06
C GLU A 40 0.20 -15.46 -5.49
N PHE A 41 0.78 -14.31 -5.79
CA PHE A 41 0.24 -13.01 -5.40
C PHE A 41 -1.18 -12.79 -5.92
N LYS A 42 -1.42 -13.01 -7.22
CA LYS A 42 -2.76 -12.89 -7.82
C LYS A 42 -3.77 -13.86 -7.21
N ALA A 43 -3.37 -15.09 -6.93
CA ALA A 43 -4.23 -16.09 -6.30
C ALA A 43 -4.66 -15.64 -4.90
N ILE A 44 -3.73 -15.09 -4.09
CA ILE A 44 -4.05 -14.53 -2.77
C ILE A 44 -4.97 -13.31 -2.92
N LEU A 45 -4.70 -12.43 -3.88
CA LEU A 45 -5.55 -11.27 -4.14
C LEU A 45 -6.99 -11.69 -4.51
N ALA A 46 -7.14 -12.74 -5.30
CA ALA A 46 -8.46 -13.22 -5.72
C ALA A 46 -9.21 -13.90 -4.58
N THR A 47 -8.54 -14.78 -3.81
CA THR A 47 -9.21 -15.66 -2.84
C THR A 47 -9.32 -15.05 -1.44
N PHE A 48 -8.36 -14.23 -1.03
CA PHE A 48 -8.31 -13.65 0.31
C PHE A 48 -8.66 -12.16 0.32
N VAL A 49 -8.18 -11.39 -0.66
CA VAL A 49 -8.45 -9.94 -0.71
C VAL A 49 -9.80 -9.62 -1.35
N GLY A 50 -10.33 -10.53 -2.17
CA GLY A 50 -11.63 -10.34 -2.84
C GLY A 50 -11.54 -9.52 -4.12
N ARG A 51 -10.43 -9.65 -4.86
CA ARG A 51 -10.27 -8.96 -6.15
C ARG A 51 -10.81 -9.80 -7.31
N PRO A 52 -11.25 -9.17 -8.41
CA PRO A 52 -11.23 -7.72 -8.69
C PRO A 52 -12.31 -6.95 -7.92
N THR A 53 -11.95 -5.76 -7.40
CA THR A 53 -12.97 -4.85 -6.85
C THR A 53 -13.82 -4.28 -7.99
N PRO A 54 -15.13 -4.08 -7.81
CA PRO A 54 -16.00 -3.59 -8.89
C PRO A 54 -15.79 -2.11 -9.18
N ILE A 55 -16.18 -1.69 -10.40
CA ILE A 55 -16.52 -0.29 -10.66
C ILE A 55 -18.03 -0.11 -10.46
N TYR A 56 -18.41 1.00 -9.86
CA TYR A 56 -19.79 1.29 -9.43
C TYR A 56 -20.27 2.63 -9.97
N PHE A 57 -21.42 2.62 -10.64
CA PHE A 57 -22.04 3.85 -11.13
C PHE A 57 -22.65 4.65 -9.98
N ALA A 58 -22.11 5.82 -9.71
CA ALA A 58 -22.56 6.73 -8.67
C ALA A 58 -23.75 7.58 -9.15
N GLN A 59 -24.89 6.94 -9.36
CA GLN A 59 -26.07 7.53 -10.00
C GLN A 59 -26.55 8.83 -9.32
N ARG A 60 -26.61 8.85 -8.01
CA ARG A 60 -27.07 10.03 -7.27
C ARG A 60 -26.10 11.18 -7.37
N LEU A 61 -24.79 10.90 -7.28
CA LEU A 61 -23.74 11.90 -7.44
C LEU A 61 -23.72 12.43 -8.88
N THR A 62 -23.81 11.55 -9.86
CA THR A 62 -23.92 11.92 -11.29
C THR A 62 -25.11 12.86 -11.52
N ARG A 63 -26.29 12.56 -11.00
CA ARG A 63 -27.45 13.47 -11.10
C ARG A 63 -27.19 14.81 -10.39
N HIS A 64 -26.53 14.80 -9.26
CA HIS A 64 -26.24 16.03 -8.51
C HIS A 64 -25.32 16.95 -9.30
N VAL A 65 -24.21 16.45 -9.84
CA VAL A 65 -23.24 17.27 -10.59
C VAL A 65 -23.77 17.70 -11.97
N ARG A 66 -24.75 16.98 -12.52
CA ARG A 66 -25.43 17.32 -13.79
C ARG A 66 -26.63 18.26 -13.60
N LYS A 67 -26.94 18.70 -12.38
CA LYS A 67 -28.08 19.57 -12.13
C LYS A 67 -27.88 20.91 -12.86
N GLY A 68 -28.83 21.26 -13.74
CA GLY A 68 -28.74 22.47 -14.56
C GLY A 68 -27.88 22.38 -15.82
N ILE A 69 -27.34 21.20 -16.11
CA ILE A 69 -26.56 20.93 -17.34
C ILE A 69 -27.45 20.15 -18.33
N ASP A 70 -27.27 20.40 -19.60
CA ASP A 70 -27.94 19.63 -20.70
C ASP A 70 -27.67 18.12 -20.47
N ARG A 71 -28.75 17.31 -20.65
CA ARG A 71 -28.67 15.84 -20.46
C ARG A 71 -27.66 15.13 -21.36
N SER A 72 -27.36 15.72 -22.53
CA SER A 72 -26.32 15.22 -23.44
C SER A 72 -24.88 15.56 -23.01
N LYS A 73 -24.72 16.41 -22.01
CA LYS A 73 -23.45 16.91 -21.50
C LYS A 73 -23.26 16.54 -20.03
N GLY A 74 -22.05 16.73 -19.54
CA GLY A 74 -21.68 16.44 -18.16
C GLY A 74 -21.19 15.03 -17.92
N ALA A 75 -20.33 14.89 -16.90
CA ALA A 75 -19.66 13.64 -16.60
C ALA A 75 -20.59 12.59 -15.98
N GLU A 76 -20.36 11.34 -16.26
CA GLU A 76 -20.81 10.21 -15.46
C GLU A 76 -19.73 9.85 -14.43
N ILE A 77 -20.13 9.68 -13.18
CA ILE A 77 -19.20 9.41 -12.09
C ILE A 77 -19.28 7.94 -11.71
N TRP A 78 -18.12 7.30 -11.76
CA TRP A 78 -17.96 5.91 -11.42
C TRP A 78 -16.87 5.75 -10.35
N PHE A 79 -17.07 4.87 -9.38
CA PHE A 79 -16.12 4.58 -8.33
C PHE A 79 -15.46 3.23 -8.57
N LYS A 80 -14.13 3.19 -8.55
CA LYS A 80 -13.37 1.97 -8.33
C LYS A 80 -13.38 1.68 -6.84
N ARG A 81 -14.11 0.63 -6.42
CA ARG A 81 -14.50 0.36 -5.04
C ARG A 81 -13.42 -0.37 -4.25
N GLU A 82 -12.28 0.30 -3.99
CA GLU A 82 -11.20 -0.26 -3.17
C GLU A 82 -11.57 -0.40 -1.67
N ASP A 83 -12.65 0.22 -1.24
CA ASP A 83 -13.27 0.01 0.08
C ASP A 83 -13.89 -1.38 0.24
N LEU A 84 -14.13 -2.10 -0.84
CA LEU A 84 -14.61 -3.49 -0.82
C LEU A 84 -13.48 -4.53 -0.79
N ALA A 85 -12.23 -4.13 -0.95
CA ALA A 85 -11.10 -5.00 -0.69
C ALA A 85 -11.03 -5.37 0.79
N HIS A 86 -10.55 -6.57 1.12
CA HIS A 86 -10.36 -7.01 2.51
C HIS A 86 -9.59 -5.94 3.31
N THR A 87 -9.97 -5.74 4.56
CA THR A 87 -9.58 -4.66 5.47
C THR A 87 -10.27 -3.30 5.23
N GLY A 88 -10.98 -3.12 4.11
CA GLY A 88 -11.76 -1.91 3.82
C GLY A 88 -10.98 -0.81 3.10
N ALA A 89 -9.81 -1.11 2.51
CA ALA A 89 -9.01 -0.16 1.75
C ALA A 89 -7.98 -0.86 0.84
N HIS A 90 -7.42 -0.10 -0.12
CA HIS A 90 -6.40 -0.55 -1.07
C HIS A 90 -5.08 -1.01 -0.45
N LYS A 91 -4.82 -0.68 0.81
CA LYS A 91 -3.53 -0.96 1.47
C LYS A 91 -3.15 -2.43 1.50
N ILE A 92 -4.16 -3.32 1.56
CA ILE A 92 -3.95 -4.77 1.60
C ILE A 92 -3.21 -5.30 0.36
N ASN A 93 -3.39 -4.70 -0.82
CA ASN A 93 -2.71 -5.13 -2.03
C ASN A 93 -1.18 -5.08 -1.86
N ASN A 94 -0.69 -3.93 -1.40
CA ASN A 94 0.73 -3.72 -1.16
C ASN A 94 1.25 -4.59 0.00
N THR A 95 0.51 -4.68 1.11
CA THR A 95 0.99 -5.43 2.29
C THR A 95 1.07 -6.93 2.02
N ILE A 96 0.15 -7.51 1.27
CA ILE A 96 0.25 -8.92 0.81
C ILE A 96 1.49 -9.11 -0.06
N GLY A 97 1.74 -8.22 -1.03
CA GLY A 97 2.91 -8.32 -1.90
C GLY A 97 4.23 -8.22 -1.13
N GLN A 98 4.35 -7.25 -0.22
CA GLN A 98 5.56 -7.09 0.59
C GLN A 98 5.73 -8.21 1.64
N ALA A 99 4.64 -8.72 2.24
CA ALA A 99 4.72 -9.85 3.16
C ALA A 99 5.14 -11.14 2.44
N LEU A 100 4.65 -11.38 1.22
CA LEU A 100 5.10 -12.49 0.38
C LEU A 100 6.60 -12.35 0.04
N MET A 101 7.07 -11.14 -0.28
CA MET A 101 8.51 -10.85 -0.45
C MET A 101 9.30 -11.13 0.84
N THR A 102 8.77 -10.77 2.00
CA THR A 102 9.36 -11.03 3.31
C THR A 102 9.63 -12.53 3.50
N LYS A 103 8.66 -13.37 3.14
CA LYS A 103 8.83 -14.84 3.15
C LYS A 103 9.92 -15.29 2.19
N ARG A 104 9.99 -14.73 0.98
CA ARG A 104 11.04 -15.05 -0.02
C ARG A 104 12.44 -14.59 0.43
N MET A 105 12.53 -13.56 1.27
CA MET A 105 13.79 -13.14 1.91
C MET A 105 14.18 -14.00 3.13
N GLY A 106 13.33 -14.94 3.56
CA GLY A 106 13.57 -15.74 4.76
C GLY A 106 13.42 -14.98 6.07
N LYS A 107 12.85 -13.77 6.03
CA LYS A 107 12.62 -12.96 7.23
C LYS A 107 11.34 -13.39 7.96
N ARG A 108 11.30 -13.20 9.27
CA ARG A 108 10.21 -13.71 10.12
C ARG A 108 9.36 -12.61 10.73
N ARG A 109 9.85 -11.37 10.68
CA ARG A 109 9.19 -10.21 11.28
C ARG A 109 8.95 -9.13 10.25
N ILE A 110 7.81 -8.46 10.35
CA ILE A 110 7.52 -7.22 9.63
C ILE A 110 7.28 -6.08 10.61
N ILE A 111 7.66 -4.90 10.21
CA ILE A 111 7.30 -3.66 10.90
C ILE A 111 6.58 -2.73 9.92
N ALA A 112 5.71 -1.89 10.45
CA ALA A 112 5.00 -0.89 9.69
C ALA A 112 4.77 0.37 10.52
N GLU A 113 4.72 1.52 9.88
CA GLU A 113 4.20 2.77 10.42
C GLU A 113 2.73 2.93 10.06
N THR A 114 1.97 3.63 10.89
CA THR A 114 0.60 3.99 10.53
C THR A 114 0.14 5.28 11.22
N GLY A 115 -0.63 6.10 10.51
CA GLY A 115 -1.32 7.27 11.06
C GLY A 115 -2.81 6.98 11.24
N ALA A 116 -3.60 6.98 10.18
CA ALA A 116 -5.03 6.66 10.22
C ALA A 116 -5.34 5.18 10.60
N GLY A 117 -4.33 4.33 10.70
CA GLY A 117 -4.47 2.94 11.10
C GLY A 117 -4.71 1.94 9.98
N GLN A 118 -5.10 2.37 8.79
CA GLN A 118 -5.44 1.44 7.69
C GLN A 118 -4.23 0.64 7.20
N HIS A 119 -3.05 1.26 7.11
CA HIS A 119 -1.83 0.54 6.74
C HIS A 119 -1.42 -0.46 7.82
N GLY A 120 -1.52 -0.08 9.09
CA GLY A 120 -1.25 -0.99 10.22
C GLY A 120 -2.18 -2.19 10.23
N VAL A 121 -3.49 -1.99 10.04
CA VAL A 121 -4.46 -3.09 9.94
C VAL A 121 -4.13 -4.01 8.76
N ALA A 122 -3.81 -3.45 7.60
CA ALA A 122 -3.44 -4.25 6.43
C ALA A 122 -2.13 -5.03 6.64
N SER A 123 -1.13 -4.44 7.31
CA SER A 123 0.13 -5.11 7.67
C SER A 123 -0.09 -6.23 8.68
N ALA A 124 -0.87 -5.97 9.73
CA ALA A 124 -1.25 -6.99 10.71
C ALA A 124 -2.01 -8.16 10.06
N THR A 125 -2.93 -7.86 9.13
CA THR A 125 -3.67 -8.87 8.37
C THR A 125 -2.74 -9.72 7.51
N ALA A 126 -1.81 -9.10 6.80
CA ALA A 126 -0.83 -9.82 5.98
C ALA A 126 0.12 -10.66 6.85
N ALA A 127 0.56 -10.14 8.00
CA ALA A 127 1.37 -10.88 8.96
C ALA A 127 0.65 -12.13 9.48
N ALA A 128 -0.60 -11.98 9.91
CA ALA A 128 -1.42 -13.10 10.38
C ALA A 128 -1.60 -14.16 9.28
N PHE A 129 -1.84 -13.73 8.03
CA PHE A 129 -1.99 -14.63 6.90
C PHE A 129 -0.72 -15.47 6.62
N PHE A 130 0.45 -14.84 6.72
CA PHE A 130 1.74 -15.50 6.42
C PHE A 130 2.45 -16.12 7.63
N GLY A 131 1.90 -15.98 8.84
CA GLY A 131 2.55 -16.44 10.07
C GLY A 131 3.83 -15.66 10.38
N LEU A 132 3.79 -14.34 10.24
CA LEU A 132 4.90 -13.42 10.53
C LEU A 132 4.64 -12.65 11.82
N ASP A 133 5.69 -12.37 12.58
CA ASP A 133 5.61 -11.41 13.67
C ASP A 133 5.38 -10.00 13.11
N CYS A 134 4.58 -9.17 13.81
CA CYS A 134 4.21 -7.85 13.34
C CYS A 134 4.23 -6.81 14.44
N ASP A 135 5.09 -5.80 14.28
CA ASP A 135 5.07 -4.60 15.10
C ASP A 135 4.61 -3.40 14.28
N VAL A 136 3.62 -2.67 14.83
CA VAL A 136 3.06 -1.49 14.17
C VAL A 136 3.32 -0.26 15.04
N TYR A 137 4.11 0.67 14.50
CA TYR A 137 4.39 1.95 15.12
C TYR A 137 3.27 2.94 14.80
N MET A 138 2.71 3.55 15.83
CA MET A 138 1.63 4.53 15.70
C MET A 138 1.82 5.66 16.69
N GLY A 139 1.71 6.90 16.25
CA GLY A 139 1.76 8.04 17.15
C GLY A 139 0.63 7.98 18.18
N ALA A 140 0.91 8.28 19.45
CA ALA A 140 -0.08 8.16 20.54
C ALA A 140 -1.33 9.01 20.29
N GLU A 141 -1.21 10.17 19.67
CA GLU A 141 -2.37 11.00 19.31
C GLU A 141 -3.21 10.35 18.19
N ASP A 142 -2.56 9.75 17.20
CA ASP A 142 -3.25 8.99 16.15
C ASP A 142 -3.91 7.73 16.72
N ALA A 143 -3.23 7.01 17.62
CA ALA A 143 -3.78 5.83 18.30
C ALA A 143 -5.04 6.17 19.11
N ARG A 144 -5.04 7.31 19.81
CA ARG A 144 -6.19 7.82 20.56
C ARG A 144 -7.38 8.09 19.63
N ARG A 145 -7.12 8.71 18.46
CA ARG A 145 -8.18 9.03 17.47
C ARG A 145 -8.70 7.79 16.77
N GLN A 146 -7.87 6.79 16.56
CA GLN A 146 -8.13 5.61 15.73
C GLN A 146 -8.19 4.32 16.54
N ARG A 147 -8.75 4.37 17.76
CA ARG A 147 -8.82 3.24 18.71
C ARG A 147 -9.37 1.95 18.09
N LEU A 148 -10.36 2.07 17.21
CA LEU A 148 -10.93 0.91 16.51
C LEU A 148 -9.87 0.17 15.68
N ASN A 149 -9.04 0.90 14.94
CA ASN A 149 -7.98 0.29 14.15
C ASN A 149 -6.88 -0.31 15.05
N VAL A 150 -6.56 0.33 16.18
CA VAL A 150 -5.64 -0.25 17.19
C VAL A 150 -6.18 -1.58 17.70
N THR A 151 -7.48 -1.66 18.04
CA THR A 151 -8.13 -2.90 18.47
C THR A 151 -8.04 -3.97 17.38
N ARG A 152 -8.33 -3.62 16.13
CA ARG A 152 -8.25 -4.56 14.98
C ARG A 152 -6.83 -5.12 14.81
N MET A 153 -5.79 -4.28 14.90
CA MET A 153 -4.40 -4.72 14.81
C MET A 153 -4.05 -5.71 15.92
N LYS A 154 -4.43 -5.40 17.16
CA LYS A 154 -4.21 -6.30 18.32
C LYS A 154 -4.96 -7.62 18.18
N MET A 155 -6.20 -7.62 17.71
CA MET A 155 -6.97 -8.84 17.44
C MET A 155 -6.34 -9.73 16.35
N LEU A 156 -5.59 -9.14 15.41
CA LEU A 156 -4.84 -9.83 14.38
C LEU A 156 -3.46 -10.33 14.87
N GLY A 157 -3.14 -10.12 16.16
CA GLY A 157 -1.88 -10.57 16.76
C GLY A 157 -0.72 -9.59 16.61
N ALA A 158 -0.92 -8.40 16.04
CA ALA A 158 0.13 -7.40 15.94
C ALA A 158 0.36 -6.69 17.28
N ASN A 159 1.62 -6.43 17.59
CA ASN A 159 2.01 -5.55 18.68
C ASN A 159 1.92 -4.09 18.19
N VAL A 160 1.14 -3.26 18.85
CA VAL A 160 1.00 -1.84 18.53
C VAL A 160 1.83 -1.02 19.50
N ILE A 161 2.87 -0.39 18.97
CA ILE A 161 3.84 0.43 19.72
C ILE A 161 3.43 1.89 19.59
N GLU A 162 2.95 2.47 20.69
CA GLU A 162 2.57 3.88 20.73
C GLU A 162 3.80 4.79 20.89
N VAL A 163 3.98 5.71 19.94
CA VAL A 163 5.09 6.65 19.93
C VAL A 163 4.66 7.94 20.62
N ASN A 164 5.31 8.24 21.73
CA ASN A 164 5.01 9.39 22.60
C ASN A 164 5.92 10.60 22.40
N THR A 165 6.89 10.51 21.49
CA THR A 165 7.83 11.60 21.17
C THR A 165 7.28 12.54 20.09
N GLY A 166 7.82 13.74 20.01
CA GLY A 166 7.48 14.72 18.99
C GLY A 166 6.02 15.12 18.95
N SER A 167 5.43 15.18 17.78
CA SER A 167 4.01 15.47 17.55
C SER A 167 3.07 14.32 17.88
N ARG A 168 3.62 13.14 18.17
CA ARG A 168 2.90 11.89 18.45
C ARG A 168 1.96 11.48 17.30
N THR A 169 2.43 11.70 16.07
CA THR A 169 1.69 11.39 14.82
C THR A 169 2.52 10.53 13.89
N LEU A 170 2.02 10.29 12.66
CA LEU A 170 2.64 9.45 11.64
C LEU A 170 4.14 9.73 11.43
N LYS A 171 4.58 11.00 11.45
CA LYS A 171 5.99 11.35 11.26
C LYS A 171 6.88 10.68 12.31
N ASP A 172 6.46 10.75 13.57
CA ASP A 172 7.24 10.20 14.68
C ASP A 172 7.19 8.67 14.67
N ALA A 173 6.04 8.09 14.32
CA ALA A 173 5.89 6.65 14.09
C ALA A 173 6.84 6.15 12.99
N THR A 174 6.96 6.86 11.88
CA THR A 174 7.89 6.54 10.80
C THR A 174 9.34 6.56 11.28
N ASN A 175 9.72 7.58 12.07
CA ASN A 175 11.07 7.69 12.61
C ASN A 175 11.41 6.51 13.54
N GLU A 176 10.48 6.10 14.41
CA GLU A 176 10.71 4.96 15.31
C GLU A 176 10.76 3.63 14.56
N ALA A 177 9.87 3.41 13.61
CA ALA A 177 9.91 2.24 12.74
C ALA A 177 11.26 2.15 11.98
N MET A 178 11.76 3.28 11.48
CA MET A 178 13.06 3.33 10.80
C MET A 178 14.21 3.02 11.74
N ARG A 179 14.18 3.50 13.01
CA ARG A 179 15.21 3.17 14.01
C ARG A 179 15.23 1.69 14.36
N ASP A 180 14.05 1.08 14.54
CA ASP A 180 13.96 -0.36 14.76
C ASP A 180 14.52 -1.12 13.56
N TRP A 181 14.13 -0.74 12.35
CA TRP A 181 14.61 -1.41 11.15
C TRP A 181 16.13 -1.35 11.00
N MET A 182 16.75 -0.23 11.33
CA MET A 182 18.22 -0.11 11.34
C MET A 182 18.90 -1.15 12.24
N GLY A 183 18.30 -1.48 13.38
CA GLY A 183 18.84 -2.44 14.34
C GLY A 183 18.43 -3.91 14.10
N SER A 184 17.45 -4.16 13.21
CA SER A 184 16.82 -5.49 13.06
C SER A 184 16.67 -5.95 11.60
N SER A 185 17.30 -5.27 10.67
CA SER A 185 17.11 -5.47 9.23
C SER A 185 17.52 -6.86 8.72
N ASP A 186 18.31 -7.62 9.47
CA ASP A 186 18.72 -8.99 9.17
C ASP A 186 17.52 -9.97 9.18
N HIS A 187 16.60 -9.82 10.12
CA HIS A 187 15.42 -10.68 10.29
C HIS A 187 14.07 -9.98 10.10
N THR A 188 14.09 -8.65 9.93
CA THR A 188 12.90 -7.79 9.83
C THR A 188 12.82 -7.14 8.45
N HIS A 189 11.61 -7.10 7.87
CA HIS A 189 11.30 -6.27 6.72
C HIS A 189 10.39 -5.11 7.12
N TYR A 190 10.75 -3.90 6.69
CA TYR A 190 9.92 -2.72 6.87
C TYR A 190 8.93 -2.62 5.72
N ILE A 191 7.63 -2.80 5.99
CA ILE A 191 6.58 -2.65 4.98
C ILE A 191 6.13 -1.19 4.93
N ILE A 192 6.65 -0.42 3.96
CA ILE A 192 6.21 0.96 3.73
C ILE A 192 4.88 0.95 2.99
N GLY A 193 3.93 1.73 3.50
CA GLY A 193 2.55 1.78 2.99
C GLY A 193 2.27 2.80 1.89
N SER A 194 3.27 3.55 1.45
CA SER A 194 3.12 4.69 0.53
C SER A 194 4.24 4.73 -0.50
N VAL A 195 4.07 5.52 -1.57
CA VAL A 195 5.12 5.71 -2.61
C VAL A 195 6.16 6.73 -2.13
N VAL A 196 6.70 6.49 -0.94
CA VAL A 196 7.67 7.32 -0.24
C VAL A 196 8.85 6.47 0.22
N GLY A 197 9.88 7.12 0.75
CA GLY A 197 11.08 6.45 1.23
C GLY A 197 12.14 6.21 0.15
N PRO A 198 13.25 5.57 0.52
CA PRO A 198 14.33 5.29 -0.41
C PRO A 198 13.93 4.26 -1.46
N HIS A 199 14.61 4.31 -2.62
CA HIS A 199 14.49 3.20 -3.57
C HIS A 199 14.88 1.87 -2.90
N PRO A 200 14.14 0.74 -3.14
CA PRO A 200 13.12 0.53 -4.17
C PRO A 200 11.66 0.70 -3.69
N PHE A 201 11.40 1.20 -2.48
CA PHE A 201 10.06 1.23 -1.90
C PHE A 201 8.99 1.89 -2.79
N PRO A 202 9.21 3.09 -3.39
CA PRO A 202 8.19 3.69 -4.24
C PRO A 202 7.79 2.81 -5.42
N MET A 203 8.75 2.11 -6.01
CA MET A 203 8.52 1.20 -7.14
C MET A 203 7.76 -0.06 -6.70
N ILE A 204 8.16 -0.67 -5.58
CA ILE A 204 7.49 -1.83 -4.99
C ILE A 204 6.01 -1.51 -4.71
N VAL A 205 5.76 -0.41 -4.01
CA VAL A 205 4.40 0.00 -3.65
C VAL A 205 3.55 0.27 -4.89
N ARG A 206 4.09 1.01 -5.86
CA ARG A 206 3.42 1.26 -7.14
C ARG A 206 3.02 -0.05 -7.82
N ASP A 207 3.96 -0.98 -7.96
CA ASP A 207 3.75 -2.18 -8.74
C ASP A 207 2.73 -3.12 -8.08
N PHE A 208 2.73 -3.27 -6.75
CA PHE A 208 1.68 -4.02 -6.06
C PHE A 208 0.32 -3.31 -6.07
N GLN A 209 0.29 -1.99 -6.10
CA GLN A 209 -0.95 -1.23 -6.20
C GLN A 209 -1.47 -1.10 -7.64
N SER A 210 -0.64 -1.33 -8.66
CA SER A 210 -1.05 -1.19 -10.07
C SER A 210 -2.17 -2.14 -10.50
N ILE A 211 -2.44 -3.17 -9.71
CA ILE A 211 -3.62 -4.04 -9.90
C ILE A 211 -4.92 -3.22 -9.97
N ILE A 212 -5.00 -2.09 -9.27
CA ILE A 212 -6.17 -1.20 -9.27
C ILE A 212 -6.40 -0.63 -10.68
N GLY A 213 -5.36 -0.08 -11.29
CA GLY A 213 -5.41 0.50 -12.65
C GLY A 213 -5.66 -0.56 -13.72
N ARG A 214 -4.95 -1.70 -13.65
CA ARG A 214 -5.16 -2.83 -14.57
C ARG A 214 -6.60 -3.31 -14.59
N GLU A 215 -7.19 -3.54 -13.43
CA GLU A 215 -8.59 -3.95 -13.31
C GLU A 215 -9.52 -2.87 -13.82
N CYS A 216 -9.30 -1.62 -13.41
CA CYS A 216 -10.12 -0.48 -13.81
C CYS A 216 -10.14 -0.32 -15.33
N LYS A 217 -8.99 -0.41 -15.99
CA LYS A 217 -8.83 -0.36 -17.44
C LYS A 217 -9.64 -1.46 -18.13
N GLY A 218 -9.45 -2.72 -17.72
CA GLY A 218 -10.18 -3.84 -18.28
C GLY A 218 -11.69 -3.79 -18.03
N GLN A 219 -12.10 -3.35 -16.83
CA GLN A 219 -13.50 -3.18 -16.46
C GLN A 219 -14.16 -2.06 -17.29
N SER A 220 -13.45 -0.94 -17.50
CA SER A 220 -13.94 0.18 -18.30
C SER A 220 -14.21 -0.23 -19.75
N ILE A 221 -13.27 -0.93 -20.38
CA ILE A 221 -13.45 -1.44 -21.75
C ILE A 221 -14.65 -2.39 -21.84
N ARG A 222 -14.79 -3.31 -20.87
CA ARG A 222 -15.94 -4.26 -20.88
C ARG A 222 -17.28 -3.57 -20.64
N GLN A 223 -17.32 -2.52 -19.82
CA GLN A 223 -18.57 -1.90 -19.39
C GLN A 223 -18.97 -0.71 -20.28
N PHE A 224 -18.01 0.04 -20.81
CA PHE A 224 -18.26 1.27 -21.58
C PHE A 224 -17.79 1.19 -23.02
N GLY A 225 -17.06 0.16 -23.42
CA GLY A 225 -16.41 0.06 -24.72
C GLY A 225 -15.23 1.02 -24.94
N LYS A 226 -14.87 1.81 -23.91
CA LYS A 226 -13.80 2.82 -23.96
C LYS A 226 -13.15 3.01 -22.59
N LEU A 227 -12.00 3.68 -22.58
CA LEU A 227 -11.37 4.14 -21.33
C LEU A 227 -12.13 5.35 -20.76
N PRO A 228 -12.02 5.61 -19.43
CA PRO A 228 -12.56 6.82 -18.83
C PRO A 228 -11.85 8.05 -19.42
N GLU A 229 -12.57 9.15 -19.57
CA GLU A 229 -12.01 10.41 -20.07
C GLU A 229 -11.17 11.13 -19.02
N ALA A 230 -11.44 10.88 -17.74
CA ALA A 230 -10.68 11.40 -16.63
C ALA A 230 -10.67 10.40 -15.46
N ILE A 231 -9.58 10.35 -14.74
CA ILE A 231 -9.42 9.58 -13.50
C ILE A 231 -9.02 10.55 -12.40
N VAL A 232 -9.74 10.47 -11.28
CA VAL A 232 -9.48 11.30 -10.11
C VAL A 232 -9.19 10.39 -8.92
N ALA A 233 -8.09 10.64 -8.24
CA ALA A 233 -7.70 9.91 -7.04
C ALA A 233 -7.25 10.89 -5.95
N CYS A 234 -7.58 10.58 -4.70
CA CYS A 234 -7.00 11.31 -3.57
C CYS A 234 -5.53 10.96 -3.39
N VAL A 235 -4.73 11.91 -2.94
CA VAL A 235 -3.30 11.73 -2.69
C VAL A 235 -2.99 12.06 -1.24
N GLY A 236 -2.76 11.00 -0.43
CA GLY A 236 -2.07 11.12 0.84
C GLY A 236 -0.58 10.85 0.64
N GLY A 237 -0.09 9.65 0.97
CA GLY A 237 1.26 9.21 0.59
C GLY A 237 1.38 8.71 -0.88
N GLY A 238 0.33 8.84 -1.69
CA GLY A 238 0.34 8.59 -3.13
C GLY A 238 0.10 7.15 -3.58
N SER A 239 0.00 6.16 -2.69
CA SER A 239 -0.11 4.75 -3.10
C SER A 239 -1.38 4.43 -3.90
N ASN A 240 -2.52 5.01 -3.52
CA ASN A 240 -3.76 4.88 -4.25
C ASN A 240 -3.66 5.48 -5.67
N ALA A 241 -3.17 6.72 -5.75
CA ALA A 241 -3.01 7.42 -7.02
C ALA A 241 -2.01 6.72 -7.94
N ALA A 242 -0.83 6.35 -7.44
CA ALA A 242 0.14 5.58 -8.21
C ALA A 242 -0.44 4.26 -8.71
N GLY A 243 -1.23 3.57 -7.89
CA GLY A 243 -1.86 2.30 -8.26
C GLY A 243 -2.87 2.42 -9.38
N ILE A 244 -3.68 3.48 -9.40
CA ILE A 244 -4.70 3.63 -10.44
C ILE A 244 -4.13 4.29 -11.71
N PHE A 245 -3.22 5.26 -11.60
CA PHE A 245 -2.73 6.00 -12.76
C PHE A 245 -1.67 5.27 -13.58
N TYR A 246 -0.93 4.34 -12.98
CA TYR A 246 0.24 3.74 -13.62
C TYR A 246 -0.06 3.00 -14.93
N ASP A 247 -1.23 2.41 -15.05
CA ASP A 247 -1.63 1.63 -16.22
C ASP A 247 -2.43 2.46 -17.26
N PHE A 248 -2.75 3.73 -17.00
CA PHE A 248 -3.42 4.65 -17.90
C PHE A 248 -2.48 5.62 -18.56
#